data_fc1f928ae25c90ad95381b38ab182b92
#
_entry.id   fc1f928ae25c90ad95381b38ab182b92
#
_cell.length_a   1.000
_cell.length_b   1.000
_cell.length_c   1.000
_cell.angle_alpha   90.00
_cell.angle_beta   90.00
_cell.angle_gamma   90.00
#
_symmetry.space_group_name_H-M   'P 1'
#
loop_
_entity.id
_entity.type
_entity.pdbx_description
1 polymer ?
#
loop_
_entity_poly.entity_id
_entity_poly.type
_entity_poly.pdbx_seq_one_letter_code
_entity_poly.pdbx_strand_id
1 'polypeptide(L)'
;VSSKSGLRSVVDLGPVTIGGVTVLLRPPRLADGPSWRETALAFTERLSPAFNRDDMDWESAHSPVIWVDTWRSALADARAGGVSYLLVRIDDGIERVVGHFSMTGRDPRTGGAEISSWAVDVPSAVSGWAQLVTVLAAFEGNPAIPHALAPVAVSNVRANRFCESMGWTQLQTRRALRKYDGQISDHNMWVLANTAEYRDWVRQRLTEIPVTTTLLAPTVSRRPDAGYLAAWARFAAIRVRQRISATLRPAPTASSLETSTTNGEVVHIAPAGRGRFRVAVAERTAGSIDVYTDVGTSTTELVPRFEPWVSRDAGACALSALASHVAARPDGSRRTVVAVSGADGTLADQLARRGFVDEGEAPATLGDGGTARRMWTLLAGPLPK
;
A
#
# COMPACT_ATOMS: atom_id res chain seq x y z
N VAL A 1 -25.15 2.69 -23.70
CA VAL A 1 -25.97 2.94 -22.49
C VAL A 1 -25.04 2.88 -21.30
N SER A 2 -24.62 4.06 -20.83
CA SER A 2 -23.71 4.22 -19.67
C SER A 2 -24.51 3.93 -18.39
N SER A 3 -24.30 2.76 -17.79
CA SER A 3 -24.81 2.49 -16.46
C SER A 3 -24.03 3.34 -15.45
N LYS A 4 -24.69 4.33 -14.89
CA LYS A 4 -24.23 5.00 -13.69
C LYS A 4 -24.13 3.94 -12.59
N SER A 5 -22.92 3.42 -12.33
CA SER A 5 -22.65 2.64 -11.13
C SER A 5 -22.84 3.56 -9.95
N GLY A 6 -24.00 3.46 -9.30
CA GLY A 6 -24.25 4.18 -8.06
C GLY A 6 -23.17 3.83 -7.06
N LEU A 7 -22.59 4.87 -6.43
CA LEU A 7 -21.79 4.72 -5.22
C LEU A 7 -22.55 3.80 -4.26
N ARG A 8 -22.14 2.53 -4.14
CA ARG A 8 -22.60 1.69 -3.04
C ARG A 8 -21.99 2.35 -1.79
N SER A 9 -22.83 2.93 -0.97
CA SER A 9 -22.43 3.46 0.33
C SER A 9 -21.78 2.31 1.09
N VAL A 10 -20.57 2.54 1.61
CA VAL A 10 -19.91 1.63 2.56
C VAL A 10 -20.85 1.51 3.76
N VAL A 11 -21.40 0.33 3.98
CA VAL A 11 -22.46 0.06 4.96
C VAL A 11 -21.83 -0.27 6.29
N ASP A 12 -22.47 0.15 7.39
CA ASP A 12 -22.14 -0.31 8.73
C ASP A 12 -22.37 -1.83 8.84
N LEU A 13 -21.40 -2.57 9.35
CA LEU A 13 -21.41 -4.01 9.49
C LEU A 13 -21.47 -4.38 10.99
N GLY A 14 -22.61 -4.83 11.43
CA GLY A 14 -22.93 -5.07 12.84
C GLY A 14 -24.01 -4.09 13.33
N PRO A 15 -24.20 -3.96 14.66
CA PRO A 15 -23.38 -4.51 15.74
C PRO A 15 -23.51 -6.02 15.93
N VAL A 16 -22.41 -6.63 16.33
CA VAL A 16 -22.33 -8.06 16.63
C VAL A 16 -21.62 -8.29 17.97
N THR A 17 -22.01 -9.34 18.70
CA THR A 17 -21.32 -9.76 19.91
C THR A 17 -20.53 -11.04 19.65
N ILE A 18 -19.23 -11.01 19.91
CA ILE A 18 -18.29 -12.11 19.72
C ILE A 18 -17.47 -12.25 21.01
N GLY A 19 -17.52 -13.42 21.65
CA GLY A 19 -16.79 -13.65 22.89
C GLY A 19 -17.13 -12.67 24.01
N GLY A 20 -18.40 -12.26 24.10
CA GLY A 20 -18.89 -11.32 25.11
C GLY A 20 -18.58 -9.83 24.81
N VAL A 21 -17.93 -9.52 23.68
CA VAL A 21 -17.60 -8.13 23.28
C VAL A 21 -18.50 -7.72 22.12
N THR A 22 -19.20 -6.60 22.28
CA THR A 22 -20.05 -6.05 21.23
C THR A 22 -19.24 -5.08 20.38
N VAL A 23 -19.22 -5.32 19.07
CA VAL A 23 -18.43 -4.52 18.10
C VAL A 23 -19.24 -4.16 16.86
N LEU A 24 -18.79 -3.10 16.20
CA LEU A 24 -19.32 -2.59 14.95
C LEU A 24 -18.16 -2.26 14.03
N LEU A 25 -18.21 -2.70 12.77
CA LEU A 25 -17.33 -2.21 11.70
C LEU A 25 -18.08 -1.13 10.91
N ARG A 26 -17.53 0.06 10.87
CA ARG A 26 -18.13 1.17 10.12
C ARG A 26 -17.09 2.11 9.52
N PRO A 27 -17.47 2.88 8.49
CA PRO A 27 -16.59 3.91 7.95
C PRO A 27 -16.13 4.91 9.01
N PRO A 28 -14.90 5.43 8.91
CA PRO A 28 -14.40 6.47 9.81
C PRO A 28 -15.26 7.74 9.74
N ARG A 29 -15.50 8.35 10.88
CA ARG A 29 -16.17 9.64 11.04
C ARG A 29 -15.19 10.66 11.62
N LEU A 30 -15.34 11.94 11.33
CA LEU A 30 -14.48 12.98 11.90
C LEU A 30 -14.49 12.94 13.44
N ALA A 31 -15.65 12.61 14.02
CA ALA A 31 -15.84 12.52 15.46
C ALA A 31 -15.10 11.35 16.16
N ASP A 32 -14.55 10.40 15.40
CA ASP A 32 -13.81 9.27 15.96
C ASP A 32 -12.38 9.64 16.40
N GLY A 33 -11.88 10.78 15.94
CA GLY A 33 -10.51 11.20 16.16
C GLY A 33 -10.04 11.15 17.63
N PRO A 34 -10.79 11.68 18.60
CA PRO A 34 -10.42 11.58 20.00
C PRO A 34 -10.22 10.14 20.46
N SER A 35 -11.19 9.27 20.19
CA SER A 35 -11.13 7.85 20.58
C SER A 35 -10.04 7.08 19.86
N TRP A 36 -9.82 7.36 18.56
CA TRP A 36 -8.72 6.78 17.78
C TRP A 36 -7.36 7.16 18.38
N ARG A 37 -7.15 8.44 18.71
CA ARG A 37 -5.93 8.93 19.35
C ARG A 37 -5.72 8.30 20.74
N GLU A 38 -6.75 8.31 21.58
CA GLU A 38 -6.70 7.74 22.92
C GLU A 38 -6.26 6.27 22.86
N THR A 39 -6.87 5.47 22.00
CA THR A 39 -6.50 4.07 21.83
C THR A 39 -5.08 3.89 21.30
N ALA A 40 -4.67 4.67 20.30
CA ALA A 40 -3.33 4.57 19.74
C ALA A 40 -2.25 4.87 20.80
N LEU A 41 -2.47 5.89 21.64
CA LEU A 41 -1.54 6.26 22.70
C LEU A 41 -1.54 5.26 23.86
N ALA A 42 -2.69 4.71 24.22
CA ALA A 42 -2.79 3.68 25.27
C ALA A 42 -2.08 2.37 24.87
N PHE A 43 -1.99 2.06 23.58
CA PHE A 43 -1.38 0.83 23.08
C PHE A 43 -0.11 1.08 22.24
N THR A 44 0.65 2.13 22.56
CA THR A 44 1.88 2.54 21.84
C THR A 44 2.85 1.37 21.65
N GLU A 45 3.21 0.66 22.71
CA GLU A 45 4.18 -0.45 22.65
C GLU A 45 3.77 -1.55 21.67
N ARG A 46 2.46 -1.76 21.52
CA ARG A 46 1.92 -2.80 20.62
C ARG A 46 1.80 -2.34 19.18
N LEU A 47 1.50 -1.07 18.95
CA LEU A 47 1.17 -0.54 17.63
C LEU A 47 2.39 0.13 16.96
N SER A 48 3.23 0.86 17.70
CA SER A 48 4.32 1.63 17.12
C SER A 48 5.31 0.78 16.31
N PRO A 49 5.65 -0.48 16.69
CA PRO A 49 6.59 -1.28 15.90
C PRO A 49 6.11 -1.61 14.46
N ALA A 50 4.81 -1.45 14.19
CA ALA A 50 4.25 -1.76 12.87
C ALA A 50 3.65 -0.53 12.16
N PHE A 51 3.39 0.56 12.88
CA PHE A 51 2.64 1.70 12.33
C PHE A 51 3.31 3.06 12.61
N ASN A 52 4.49 3.08 13.25
CA ASN A 52 5.21 4.32 13.46
C ASN A 52 5.69 4.93 12.14
N ARG A 53 5.83 6.25 12.13
CA ARG A 53 6.30 7.03 10.98
C ARG A 53 7.71 7.54 11.25
N ASP A 54 8.54 7.63 10.22
CA ASP A 54 9.89 8.15 10.34
C ASP A 54 9.99 9.66 10.44
N ASP A 55 8.94 10.35 9.96
CA ASP A 55 8.93 11.81 9.81
C ASP A 55 8.37 12.53 11.04
N MET A 56 7.86 11.79 12.03
CA MET A 56 7.30 12.35 13.26
C MET A 56 7.24 11.32 14.39
N ASP A 57 7.21 11.79 15.63
CA ASP A 57 7.00 10.96 16.81
C ASP A 57 5.58 10.38 16.85
N TRP A 58 5.39 9.33 17.66
CA TRP A 58 4.13 8.59 17.76
C TRP A 58 2.95 9.47 18.17
N GLU A 59 3.16 10.40 19.10
CA GLU A 59 2.08 11.30 19.56
C GLU A 59 1.65 12.28 18.46
N SER A 60 2.61 12.88 17.77
CA SER A 60 2.39 13.75 16.61
C SER A 60 1.70 13.02 15.47
N ALA A 61 2.07 11.75 15.22
CA ALA A 61 1.45 10.88 14.22
C ALA A 61 -0.04 10.59 14.50
N HIS A 62 -0.47 10.81 15.74
CA HIS A 62 -1.88 10.64 16.15
C HIS A 62 -2.56 11.97 16.51
N SER A 63 -2.03 13.08 16.03
CA SER A 63 -2.63 14.42 16.22
C SER A 63 -3.96 14.59 15.47
N PRO A 64 -4.78 15.59 15.85
CA PRO A 64 -6.03 15.91 15.14
C PRO A 64 -5.85 16.19 13.64
N VAL A 65 -4.72 16.79 13.24
CA VAL A 65 -4.43 17.07 11.83
C VAL A 65 -4.22 15.78 11.04
N ILE A 66 -3.47 14.82 11.60
CA ILE A 66 -3.24 13.51 11.00
C ILE A 66 -4.55 12.72 10.90
N TRP A 67 -5.41 12.79 11.95
CA TRP A 67 -6.72 12.14 11.86
C TRP A 67 -7.58 12.71 10.73
N VAL A 68 -7.60 14.03 10.54
CA VAL A 68 -8.33 14.65 9.43
C VAL A 68 -7.83 14.15 8.09
N ASP A 69 -6.51 14.02 7.93
CA ASP A 69 -5.91 13.46 6.70
C ASP A 69 -6.30 11.99 6.49
N THR A 70 -6.19 11.17 7.54
CA THR A 70 -6.59 9.75 7.53
C THR A 70 -8.07 9.59 7.15
N TRP A 71 -8.96 10.32 7.80
CA TRP A 71 -10.39 10.31 7.50
C TRP A 71 -10.70 10.72 6.05
N ARG A 72 -10.05 11.77 5.55
CA ARG A 72 -10.23 12.22 4.15
C ARG A 72 -9.68 11.23 3.15
N SER A 73 -8.54 10.61 3.45
CA SER A 73 -7.97 9.55 2.62
C SER A 73 -8.92 8.37 2.55
N ALA A 74 -9.47 7.92 3.67
CA ALA A 74 -10.47 6.85 3.70
C ALA A 74 -11.70 7.16 2.84
N LEU A 75 -12.19 8.42 2.85
CA LEU A 75 -13.28 8.84 1.96
C LEU A 75 -12.90 8.85 0.48
N ALA A 76 -11.65 9.21 0.16
CA ALA A 76 -11.15 9.20 -1.21
C ALA A 76 -10.98 7.76 -1.71
N ASP A 77 -10.43 6.88 -0.88
CA ASP A 77 -10.24 5.46 -1.18
C ASP A 77 -11.57 4.75 -1.41
N ALA A 78 -12.58 5.03 -0.59
CA ALA A 78 -13.92 4.49 -0.77
C ALA A 78 -14.52 4.89 -2.13
N ARG A 79 -14.28 6.13 -2.60
CA ARG A 79 -14.70 6.57 -3.94
C ARG A 79 -13.93 5.88 -5.06
N ALA A 80 -12.70 5.48 -4.80
CA ALA A 80 -11.87 4.70 -5.73
C ALA A 80 -12.15 3.18 -5.69
N GLY A 81 -13.11 2.75 -4.87
CA GLY A 81 -13.52 1.35 -4.72
C GLY A 81 -12.71 0.56 -3.69
N GLY A 82 -11.92 1.22 -2.86
CA GLY A 82 -11.33 0.64 -1.66
C GLY A 82 -12.31 0.62 -0.48
N VAL A 83 -11.91 -0.01 0.62
CA VAL A 83 -12.67 -0.02 1.88
C VAL A 83 -11.79 0.44 3.03
N SER A 84 -12.38 1.17 3.97
CA SER A 84 -11.73 1.56 5.21
C SER A 84 -12.77 1.56 6.32
N TYR A 85 -12.54 0.74 7.33
CA TYR A 85 -13.44 0.56 8.48
C TYR A 85 -12.70 0.80 9.79
N LEU A 86 -13.38 1.43 10.73
CA LEU A 86 -12.99 1.36 12.13
C LEU A 86 -13.72 0.18 12.79
N LEU A 87 -12.97 -0.57 13.59
CA LEU A 87 -13.56 -1.48 14.55
C LEU A 87 -13.88 -0.68 15.81
N VAL A 88 -15.17 -0.60 16.12
CA VAL A 88 -15.70 0.16 17.24
C VAL A 88 -16.26 -0.84 18.24
N ARG A 89 -15.75 -0.82 19.46
CA ARG A 89 -16.30 -1.55 20.59
C ARG A 89 -17.39 -0.70 21.26
N ILE A 90 -18.46 -1.36 21.70
CA ILE A 90 -19.60 -0.70 22.36
C ILE A 90 -19.73 -1.26 23.75
N ASP A 91 -19.43 -0.44 24.76
CA ASP A 91 -19.58 -0.72 26.16
C ASP A 91 -20.61 0.25 26.76
N ASP A 92 -21.70 -0.25 27.32
CA ASP A 92 -22.78 0.55 27.93
C ASP A 92 -23.28 1.73 27.03
N GLY A 93 -23.38 1.47 25.73
CA GLY A 93 -23.82 2.46 24.75
C GLY A 93 -22.76 3.50 24.35
N ILE A 94 -21.52 3.37 24.84
CA ILE A 94 -20.38 4.23 24.50
C ILE A 94 -19.53 3.56 23.43
N GLU A 95 -19.36 4.26 22.30
CA GLU A 95 -18.48 3.83 21.22
C GLU A 95 -17.01 4.16 21.52
N ARG A 96 -16.11 3.16 21.37
CA ARG A 96 -14.67 3.31 21.46
C ARG A 96 -14.00 2.66 20.26
N VAL A 97 -13.12 3.38 19.56
CA VAL A 97 -12.32 2.82 18.48
C VAL A 97 -11.27 1.88 19.06
N VAL A 98 -11.28 0.62 18.63
CA VAL A 98 -10.34 -0.42 19.07
C VAL A 98 -9.61 -1.09 17.92
N GLY A 99 -9.82 -0.61 16.68
CA GLY A 99 -9.11 -1.13 15.50
C GLY A 99 -9.40 -0.33 14.23
N HIS A 100 -8.60 -0.62 13.22
CA HIS A 100 -8.75 -0.08 11.88
C HIS A 100 -8.44 -1.18 10.87
N PHE A 101 -9.31 -1.36 9.89
CA PHE A 101 -9.19 -2.36 8.84
C PHE A 101 -9.42 -1.67 7.50
N SER A 102 -8.44 -1.67 6.64
CA SER A 102 -8.54 -1.01 5.34
C SER A 102 -7.95 -1.88 4.23
N MET A 103 -8.52 -1.77 3.05
CA MET A 103 -7.98 -2.30 1.82
C MET A 103 -8.03 -1.18 0.78
N THR A 104 -6.90 -0.54 0.58
CA THR A 104 -6.76 0.74 -0.12
C THR A 104 -5.51 0.76 -0.99
N GLY A 105 -5.20 1.89 -1.60
CA GLY A 105 -3.94 2.04 -2.32
C GLY A 105 -3.86 1.17 -3.57
N ARG A 106 -4.95 1.12 -4.38
CA ARG A 106 -4.98 0.30 -5.58
C ARG A 106 -3.81 0.63 -6.50
N ASP A 107 -2.95 -0.37 -6.72
CA ASP A 107 -1.87 -0.27 -7.71
C ASP A 107 -2.49 -0.23 -9.14
N PRO A 108 -2.28 0.84 -9.90
CA PRO A 108 -2.87 0.97 -11.24
C PRO A 108 -2.37 -0.07 -12.24
N ARG A 109 -1.25 -0.75 -11.96
CA ARG A 109 -0.65 -1.75 -12.85
C ARG A 109 -1.12 -3.16 -12.55
N THR A 110 -1.13 -3.55 -11.28
CA THR A 110 -1.57 -4.87 -10.85
C THR A 110 -3.07 -4.91 -10.54
N GLY A 111 -3.68 -3.74 -10.30
CA GLY A 111 -5.04 -3.63 -9.80
C GLY A 111 -5.20 -4.10 -8.35
N GLY A 112 -4.15 -4.66 -7.76
CA GLY A 112 -4.15 -5.11 -6.38
C GLY A 112 -4.29 -3.97 -5.39
N ALA A 113 -4.75 -4.27 -4.18
CA ALA A 113 -4.87 -3.30 -3.11
C ALA A 113 -4.06 -3.73 -1.88
N GLU A 114 -3.45 -2.78 -1.19
CA GLU A 114 -2.77 -3.08 0.07
C GLU A 114 -3.79 -3.14 1.21
N ILE A 115 -3.65 -4.17 2.05
CA ILE A 115 -4.41 -4.28 3.28
C ILE A 115 -3.57 -3.78 4.45
N SER A 116 -4.19 -3.00 5.32
CA SER A 116 -3.62 -2.56 6.58
C SER A 116 -4.65 -2.77 7.68
N SER A 117 -4.25 -3.42 8.76
CA SER A 117 -5.18 -3.69 9.85
C SER A 117 -4.49 -3.76 11.21
N TRP A 118 -5.17 -3.24 12.23
CA TRP A 118 -4.81 -3.44 13.62
C TRP A 118 -6.07 -3.54 14.48
N ALA A 119 -5.95 -4.27 15.58
CA ALA A 119 -6.96 -4.33 16.62
C ALA A 119 -6.28 -4.53 17.97
N VAL A 120 -6.80 -3.84 18.99
CA VAL A 120 -6.36 -3.91 20.38
C VAL A 120 -7.56 -4.03 21.28
N ASP A 121 -7.35 -4.56 22.49
CA ASP A 121 -8.38 -4.66 23.54
C ASP A 121 -9.65 -5.40 23.09
N VAL A 122 -9.47 -6.39 22.22
CA VAL A 122 -10.52 -7.31 21.78
C VAL A 122 -10.00 -8.74 21.65
N PRO A 123 -10.85 -9.76 21.79
CA PRO A 123 -10.49 -11.16 21.53
C PRO A 123 -10.01 -11.36 20.08
N SER A 124 -9.15 -12.35 19.86
CA SER A 124 -8.66 -12.71 18.51
C SER A 124 -9.77 -13.07 17.53
N ALA A 125 -10.86 -13.68 18.00
CA ALA A 125 -12.04 -13.98 17.20
C ALA A 125 -12.68 -12.71 16.59
N VAL A 126 -12.71 -11.61 17.34
CA VAL A 126 -13.19 -10.30 16.84
C VAL A 126 -12.29 -9.77 15.74
N SER A 127 -10.96 -9.83 15.94
CA SER A 127 -9.99 -9.39 14.92
C SER A 127 -10.10 -10.24 13.64
N GLY A 128 -10.26 -11.57 13.80
CA GLY A 128 -10.47 -12.49 12.69
C GLY A 128 -11.75 -12.19 11.92
N TRP A 129 -12.87 -12.01 12.63
CA TRP A 129 -14.14 -11.62 12.02
C TRP A 129 -14.01 -10.30 11.25
N ALA A 130 -13.43 -9.28 11.87
CA ALA A 130 -13.27 -7.96 11.26
C ALA A 130 -12.43 -8.02 9.97
N GLN A 131 -11.35 -8.82 9.97
CA GLN A 131 -10.51 -9.03 8.80
C GLN A 131 -11.25 -9.73 7.67
N LEU A 132 -11.94 -10.85 7.96
CA LEU A 132 -12.69 -11.63 6.99
C LEU A 132 -13.80 -10.79 6.34
N VAL A 133 -14.57 -10.07 7.14
CA VAL A 133 -15.65 -9.20 6.66
C VAL A 133 -15.10 -8.05 5.80
N THR A 134 -13.97 -7.44 6.20
CA THR A 134 -13.33 -6.36 5.43
C THR A 134 -12.87 -6.84 4.06
N VAL A 135 -12.19 -7.99 4.00
CA VAL A 135 -11.73 -8.58 2.73
C VAL A 135 -12.90 -8.95 1.83
N LEU A 136 -13.92 -9.60 2.39
CA LEU A 136 -15.11 -9.99 1.63
C LEU A 136 -15.84 -8.76 1.07
N ALA A 137 -16.05 -7.73 1.90
CA ALA A 137 -16.69 -6.49 1.48
C ALA A 137 -15.90 -5.78 0.37
N ALA A 138 -14.56 -5.79 0.44
CA ALA A 138 -13.72 -5.20 -0.59
C ALA A 138 -13.80 -5.97 -1.91
N PHE A 139 -13.69 -7.30 -1.88
CA PHE A 139 -13.70 -8.14 -3.08
C PHE A 139 -15.08 -8.19 -3.75
N GLU A 140 -16.16 -8.22 -2.97
CA GLU A 140 -17.52 -8.17 -3.51
C GLU A 140 -17.91 -6.76 -3.96
N GLY A 141 -17.50 -5.75 -3.24
CA GLY A 141 -17.75 -4.34 -3.57
C GLY A 141 -17.01 -3.88 -4.82
N ASN A 142 -15.82 -4.44 -5.07
CA ASN A 142 -15.00 -4.13 -6.24
C ASN A 142 -14.36 -5.39 -6.83
N PRO A 143 -15.10 -6.16 -7.66
CA PRO A 143 -14.56 -7.38 -8.29
C PRO A 143 -13.34 -7.16 -9.19
N ALA A 144 -13.07 -5.92 -9.57
CA ALA A 144 -11.87 -5.56 -10.36
C ALA A 144 -10.58 -5.52 -9.53
N ILE A 145 -10.65 -5.75 -8.20
CA ILE A 145 -9.45 -5.97 -7.38
C ILE A 145 -9.07 -7.45 -7.51
N PRO A 146 -7.97 -7.81 -8.19
CA PRO A 146 -7.60 -9.20 -8.41
C PRO A 146 -6.98 -9.87 -7.20
N HIS A 147 -6.36 -9.08 -6.31
CA HIS A 147 -5.69 -9.58 -5.10
C HIS A 147 -5.51 -8.47 -4.07
N ALA A 148 -5.36 -8.88 -2.81
CA ALA A 148 -4.88 -8.04 -1.73
C ALA A 148 -3.40 -8.36 -1.43
N LEU A 149 -2.63 -7.35 -0.99
CA LEU A 149 -1.24 -7.46 -0.57
C LEU A 149 -1.11 -7.00 0.89
N ALA A 150 -0.34 -7.74 1.68
CA ALA A 150 0.01 -7.35 3.04
C ALA A 150 1.53 -7.43 3.24
N PRO A 151 2.24 -6.31 3.24
CA PRO A 151 3.64 -6.28 3.66
C PRO A 151 3.71 -6.35 5.19
N VAL A 152 4.26 -7.44 5.71
CA VAL A 152 4.39 -7.69 7.15
C VAL A 152 5.87 -7.79 7.50
N ALA A 153 6.36 -6.97 8.44
CA ALA A 153 7.75 -7.06 8.89
C ALA A 153 8.09 -8.49 9.32
N VAL A 154 9.26 -8.99 8.94
CA VAL A 154 9.71 -10.35 9.27
C VAL A 154 9.70 -10.57 10.78
N SER A 155 10.07 -9.55 11.55
CA SER A 155 10.07 -9.56 13.02
C SER A 155 8.66 -9.62 13.64
N ASN A 156 7.62 -9.24 12.90
CA ASN A 156 6.23 -9.29 13.39
C ASN A 156 5.64 -10.70 13.25
N VAL A 157 6.17 -11.64 14.07
CA VAL A 157 5.78 -13.06 14.07
C VAL A 157 4.27 -13.25 14.21
N ARG A 158 3.60 -12.42 15.02
CA ARG A 158 2.16 -12.54 15.26
C ARG A 158 1.35 -12.23 14.00
N ALA A 159 1.68 -11.14 13.29
CA ALA A 159 0.98 -10.77 12.07
C ALA A 159 1.28 -11.76 10.93
N ASN A 160 2.50 -12.29 10.84
CA ASN A 160 2.84 -13.33 9.86
C ASN A 160 2.00 -14.59 10.07
N ARG A 161 1.91 -15.10 11.31
CA ARG A 161 1.06 -16.25 11.65
C ARG A 161 -0.43 -15.97 11.39
N PHE A 162 -0.86 -14.73 11.61
CA PHE A 162 -2.24 -14.35 11.33
C PHE A 162 -2.52 -14.42 9.82
N CYS A 163 -1.65 -13.88 8.96
CA CYS A 163 -1.80 -14.00 7.50
C CYS A 163 -1.86 -15.47 7.07
N GLU A 164 -0.97 -16.31 7.58
CA GLU A 164 -0.96 -17.76 7.31
C GLU A 164 -2.30 -18.41 7.69
N SER A 165 -2.81 -18.14 8.91
CA SER A 165 -4.08 -18.69 9.41
C SER A 165 -5.30 -18.22 8.60
N MET A 166 -5.19 -17.10 7.90
CA MET A 166 -6.22 -16.52 7.04
C MET A 166 -6.15 -16.99 5.59
N GLY A 167 -5.31 -17.98 5.28
CA GLY A 167 -5.17 -18.57 3.95
C GLY A 167 -4.42 -17.69 2.95
N TRP A 168 -3.59 -16.75 3.43
CA TRP A 168 -2.74 -15.95 2.57
C TRP A 168 -1.54 -16.75 2.11
N THR A 169 -1.10 -16.48 0.89
CA THR A 169 0.14 -17.06 0.33
C THR A 169 1.30 -16.11 0.55
N GLN A 170 2.38 -16.59 1.16
CA GLN A 170 3.60 -15.82 1.29
C GLN A 170 4.36 -15.83 -0.04
N LEU A 171 4.61 -14.66 -0.59
CA LEU A 171 5.63 -14.42 -1.60
C LEU A 171 7.00 -14.32 -0.93
N GLN A 172 8.03 -14.03 -1.70
CA GLN A 172 9.36 -13.85 -1.11
C GLN A 172 9.45 -12.58 -0.27
N THR A 173 10.38 -12.59 0.69
CA THR A 173 10.69 -11.44 1.54
C THR A 173 11.26 -10.29 0.71
N ARG A 174 10.75 -9.08 0.91
CA ARG A 174 11.25 -7.83 0.33
C ARG A 174 12.24 -7.18 1.28
N ARG A 175 13.48 -7.02 0.86
CA ARG A 175 14.54 -6.43 1.69
C ARG A 175 14.34 -4.94 1.84
N ALA A 176 14.58 -4.42 3.03
CA ALA A 176 14.59 -2.99 3.34
C ALA A 176 13.32 -2.25 2.84
N LEU A 177 12.13 -2.91 2.88
CA LEU A 177 10.93 -2.39 2.25
C LEU A 177 10.42 -1.13 2.95
N ARG A 178 10.32 -1.16 4.27
CA ARG A 178 9.82 -0.03 5.05
C ARG A 178 10.76 0.29 6.21
N LYS A 179 10.72 1.54 6.60
CA LYS A 179 11.44 2.04 7.76
C LYS A 179 10.40 2.42 8.82
N TYR A 180 10.60 1.91 10.03
CA TYR A 180 9.80 2.23 11.20
C TYR A 180 10.73 2.63 12.32
N ASP A 181 10.43 3.73 12.99
CA ASP A 181 11.19 4.23 14.13
C ASP A 181 12.73 4.28 13.87
N GLY A 182 13.08 4.79 12.71
CA GLY A 182 14.48 4.84 12.27
C GLY A 182 15.08 3.50 11.81
N GLN A 183 14.38 2.37 12.01
CA GLN A 183 14.85 1.03 11.66
C GLN A 183 14.28 0.58 10.30
N ILE A 184 15.18 0.24 9.39
CA ILE A 184 14.80 -0.35 8.11
C ILE A 184 14.53 -1.84 8.33
N SER A 185 13.40 -2.34 7.83
CA SER A 185 12.96 -3.72 8.06
C SER A 185 12.65 -4.46 6.76
N ASP A 186 13.02 -5.72 6.74
CA ASP A 186 12.58 -6.67 5.71
C ASP A 186 11.13 -7.07 5.97
N HIS A 187 10.37 -7.29 4.89
CA HIS A 187 8.96 -7.64 4.98
C HIS A 187 8.64 -8.87 4.15
N ASN A 188 7.94 -9.79 4.76
CA ASN A 188 7.23 -10.84 4.03
C ASN A 188 6.07 -10.22 3.27
N MET A 189 6.01 -10.50 1.99
CA MET A 189 4.89 -10.09 1.15
C MET A 189 3.86 -11.21 1.13
N TRP A 190 2.72 -10.95 1.73
CA TRP A 190 1.57 -11.85 1.70
C TRP A 190 0.61 -11.40 0.61
N VAL A 191 0.12 -12.36 -0.16
CA VAL A 191 -0.87 -12.14 -1.21
C VAL A 191 -2.10 -12.97 -0.97
N LEU A 192 -3.25 -12.40 -1.29
CA LEU A 192 -4.54 -13.04 -1.23
C LEU A 192 -5.26 -12.81 -2.54
N ALA A 193 -5.45 -13.88 -3.32
CA ALA A 193 -6.15 -13.81 -4.60
C ALA A 193 -7.67 -13.66 -4.39
N ASN A 194 -8.30 -12.79 -5.19
CA ASN A 194 -9.75 -12.64 -5.22
C ASN A 194 -10.38 -13.72 -6.12
N THR A 195 -10.48 -14.93 -5.60
CA THR A 195 -11.13 -16.04 -6.29
C THR A 195 -12.52 -16.33 -5.70
N ALA A 196 -13.37 -17.03 -6.46
CA ALA A 196 -14.67 -17.45 -5.96
C ALA A 196 -14.51 -18.41 -4.77
N GLU A 197 -13.58 -19.35 -4.87
CA GLU A 197 -13.26 -20.34 -3.84
C GLU A 197 -12.84 -19.68 -2.54
N TYR A 198 -11.99 -18.63 -2.62
CA TYR A 198 -11.59 -17.91 -1.42
C TYR A 198 -12.77 -17.16 -0.78
N ARG A 199 -13.61 -16.48 -1.58
CA ARG A 199 -14.80 -15.81 -1.04
C ARG A 199 -15.77 -16.79 -0.38
N ASP A 200 -15.93 -17.98 -0.93
CA ASP A 200 -16.77 -19.04 -0.34
C ASP A 200 -16.16 -19.58 0.94
N TRP A 201 -14.84 -19.79 0.97
CA TRP A 201 -14.11 -20.13 2.18
C TRP A 201 -14.28 -19.06 3.29
N VAL A 202 -14.19 -17.76 2.94
CA VAL A 202 -14.45 -16.68 3.90
C VAL A 202 -15.87 -16.74 4.44
N ARG A 203 -16.87 -16.93 3.59
CA ARG A 203 -18.26 -17.06 4.05
C ARG A 203 -18.44 -18.23 4.99
N GLN A 204 -17.85 -19.38 4.69
CA GLN A 204 -17.86 -20.54 5.57
C GLN A 204 -17.20 -20.22 6.91
N ARG A 205 -15.99 -19.66 6.91
CA ARG A 205 -15.29 -19.27 8.15
C ARG A 205 -16.07 -18.30 9.01
N LEU A 206 -16.79 -17.37 8.39
CA LEU A 206 -17.67 -16.44 9.12
C LEU A 206 -18.82 -17.17 9.83
N THR A 207 -19.33 -18.29 9.31
CA THR A 207 -20.37 -19.09 10.00
C THR A 207 -19.84 -19.87 11.19
N GLU A 208 -18.53 -20.13 11.24
CA GLU A 208 -17.89 -20.84 12.35
C GLU A 208 -17.61 -19.93 13.56
N ILE A 209 -17.62 -18.61 13.36
CA ILE A 209 -17.47 -17.64 14.45
C ILE A 209 -18.82 -17.47 15.15
N PRO A 210 -18.92 -17.77 16.44
CA PRO A 210 -20.18 -17.60 17.17
C PRO A 210 -20.50 -16.11 17.32
N VAL A 211 -21.37 -15.64 16.44
CA VAL A 211 -21.81 -14.23 16.39
C VAL A 211 -23.26 -14.16 16.85
N THR A 212 -23.53 -13.27 17.79
CA THR A 212 -24.89 -12.90 18.18
C THR A 212 -25.17 -11.48 17.69
N THR A 213 -26.22 -11.29 16.92
CA THR A 213 -26.68 -9.95 16.55
C THR A 213 -27.33 -9.28 17.74
N THR A 214 -26.85 -8.11 18.11
CA THR A 214 -27.37 -7.36 19.26
C THR A 214 -28.20 -6.18 18.75
N LEU A 215 -29.47 -6.13 19.16
CA LEU A 215 -30.28 -4.92 18.97
C LEU A 215 -29.84 -3.94 20.05
N LEU A 216 -29.03 -2.96 19.64
CA LEU A 216 -28.61 -1.89 20.54
C LEU A 216 -29.60 -0.73 20.48
N ALA A 217 -29.80 -0.09 21.65
CA ALA A 217 -30.34 1.26 21.69
C ALA A 217 -29.45 2.19 20.85
N PRO A 218 -29.99 3.27 20.29
CA PRO A 218 -29.21 4.22 19.49
C PRO A 218 -27.98 4.68 20.28
N THR A 219 -26.80 4.44 19.74
CA THR A 219 -25.55 4.92 20.34
C THR A 219 -25.49 6.43 20.25
N VAL A 220 -25.00 7.08 21.31
CA VAL A 220 -24.77 8.52 21.28
C VAL A 220 -23.56 8.78 20.39
N SER A 221 -23.81 9.24 19.17
CA SER A 221 -22.73 9.70 18.27
C SER A 221 -22.04 10.91 18.92
N ARG A 222 -20.75 10.75 19.23
CA ARG A 222 -19.94 11.89 19.72
C ARG A 222 -19.88 12.97 18.64
N ARG A 223 -20.07 14.22 19.03
CA ARG A 223 -19.79 15.34 18.14
C ARG A 223 -18.28 15.55 18.02
N PRO A 224 -17.77 15.96 16.84
CA PRO A 224 -16.37 16.35 16.73
C PRO A 224 -16.08 17.46 17.74
N ASP A 225 -14.97 17.36 18.47
CA ASP A 225 -14.55 18.45 19.32
C ASP A 225 -14.01 19.64 18.51
N ALA A 226 -13.87 20.80 19.17
CA ALA A 226 -13.42 22.03 18.51
C ALA A 226 -12.03 21.90 17.89
N GLY A 227 -11.13 21.07 18.48
CA GLY A 227 -9.79 20.82 17.96
C GLY A 227 -9.79 20.14 16.60
N TYR A 228 -10.66 19.13 16.42
CA TYR A 228 -10.79 18.42 15.14
C TYR A 228 -11.48 19.27 14.07
N LEU A 229 -12.44 20.11 14.44
CA LEU A 229 -13.06 21.07 13.51
C LEU A 229 -12.07 22.14 13.05
N ALA A 230 -11.26 22.67 13.97
CA ALA A 230 -10.20 23.63 13.65
C ALA A 230 -9.11 22.96 12.77
N ALA A 231 -8.72 21.73 13.06
CA ALA A 231 -7.78 20.96 12.25
C ALA A 231 -8.30 20.73 10.82
N TRP A 232 -9.59 20.42 10.67
CA TRP A 232 -10.23 20.28 9.37
C TRP A 232 -10.22 21.58 8.56
N ALA A 233 -10.57 22.71 9.17
CA ALA A 233 -10.53 24.01 8.52
C ALA A 233 -9.10 24.38 8.08
N ARG A 234 -8.09 24.15 8.93
CA ARG A 234 -6.68 24.39 8.64
C ARG A 234 -6.19 23.49 7.49
N PHE A 235 -6.56 22.22 7.48
CA PHE A 235 -6.23 21.28 6.42
C PHE A 235 -6.81 21.72 5.07
N ALA A 236 -8.07 22.15 5.05
CA ALA A 236 -8.71 22.68 3.86
C ALA A 236 -7.95 23.89 3.28
N ALA A 237 -7.53 24.83 4.13
CA ALA A 237 -6.74 26.00 3.73
C ALA A 237 -5.36 25.61 3.15
N ILE A 238 -4.66 24.65 3.78
CA ILE A 238 -3.37 24.14 3.29
C ILE A 238 -3.52 23.50 1.90
N ARG A 239 -4.56 22.70 1.68
CA ARG A 239 -4.82 22.04 0.38
C ARG A 239 -5.10 23.06 -0.74
N VAL A 240 -5.85 24.11 -0.46
CA VAL A 240 -6.08 25.20 -1.42
C VAL A 240 -4.74 25.85 -1.79
N ARG A 241 -3.92 26.19 -0.78
CA ARG A 241 -2.59 26.79 -0.99
C ARG A 241 -1.66 25.89 -1.80
N GLN A 242 -1.64 24.58 -1.51
CA GLN A 242 -0.83 23.59 -2.26
C GLN A 242 -1.26 23.46 -3.73
N ARG A 243 -2.58 23.50 -4.00
CA ARG A 243 -3.08 23.48 -5.38
C ARG A 243 -2.62 24.71 -6.16
N ILE A 244 -2.71 25.89 -5.56
CA ILE A 244 -2.23 27.14 -6.17
C ILE A 244 -0.72 27.07 -6.41
N SER A 245 0.05 26.60 -5.43
CA SER A 245 1.51 26.47 -5.58
C SER A 245 1.92 25.41 -6.62
N ALA A 246 1.17 24.32 -6.74
CA ALA A 246 1.45 23.26 -7.73
C ALA A 246 1.24 23.73 -9.18
N THR A 247 0.29 24.66 -9.40
CA THR A 247 0.07 25.27 -10.72
C THR A 247 1.16 26.27 -11.10
N LEU A 248 1.89 26.81 -10.11
CA LEU A 248 2.94 27.82 -10.31
C LEU A 248 4.36 27.26 -10.29
N ARG A 249 4.56 25.98 -9.92
CA ARG A 249 5.89 25.36 -9.96
C ARG A 249 6.19 24.81 -11.35
N PRO A 250 7.29 25.25 -11.99
CA PRO A 250 7.78 24.59 -13.20
C PRO A 250 8.11 23.12 -12.85
N ALA A 251 7.78 22.21 -13.76
CA ALA A 251 8.18 20.81 -13.61
C ALA A 251 9.71 20.75 -13.45
N PRO A 252 10.23 19.97 -12.50
CA PRO A 252 11.68 19.81 -12.39
C PRO A 252 12.23 19.29 -13.70
N THR A 253 13.22 20.00 -14.26
CA THR A 253 13.93 19.60 -15.47
C THR A 253 14.72 18.33 -15.14
N ALA A 254 14.23 17.17 -15.55
CA ALA A 254 14.98 15.94 -15.43
C ALA A 254 16.16 16.02 -16.43
N SER A 255 17.37 15.72 -15.95
CA SER A 255 18.57 15.69 -16.82
C SER A 255 18.58 14.42 -17.66
N SER A 256 19.13 14.52 -18.85
CA SER A 256 19.47 13.36 -19.68
C SER A 256 20.63 12.60 -19.05
N LEU A 257 20.62 11.27 -19.20
CA LEU A 257 21.67 10.39 -18.74
C LEU A 257 22.32 9.70 -19.94
N GLU A 258 23.60 9.41 -19.80
CA GLU A 258 24.34 8.63 -20.77
C GLU A 258 25.09 7.51 -20.04
N THR A 259 25.09 6.32 -20.63
CA THR A 259 25.82 5.15 -20.13
C THR A 259 26.26 4.32 -21.32
N SER A 260 27.08 3.30 -21.08
CA SER A 260 27.56 2.43 -22.14
C SER A 260 27.39 0.96 -21.80
N THR A 261 27.09 0.14 -22.78
CA THR A 261 27.07 -1.30 -22.68
C THR A 261 28.47 -1.88 -22.47
N THR A 262 28.58 -3.15 -22.14
CA THR A 262 29.86 -3.88 -22.05
C THR A 262 30.61 -3.90 -23.39
N ASN A 263 29.91 -3.76 -24.50
CA ASN A 263 30.49 -3.71 -25.85
C ASN A 263 30.76 -2.28 -26.35
N GLY A 264 30.59 -1.28 -25.50
CA GLY A 264 30.85 0.13 -25.84
C GLY A 264 29.73 0.84 -26.59
N GLU A 265 28.55 0.23 -26.77
CA GLU A 265 27.39 0.92 -27.34
C GLU A 265 26.89 2.01 -26.37
N VAL A 266 26.68 3.21 -26.85
CA VAL A 266 26.20 4.32 -26.05
C VAL A 266 24.69 4.23 -25.89
N VAL A 267 24.21 4.36 -24.64
CA VAL A 267 22.80 4.35 -24.26
C VAL A 267 22.44 5.72 -23.71
N HIS A 268 21.55 6.42 -24.40
CA HIS A 268 21.01 7.71 -23.98
C HIS A 268 19.64 7.53 -23.34
N ILE A 269 19.40 8.18 -22.20
CA ILE A 269 18.13 8.17 -21.48
C ILE A 269 17.72 9.61 -21.28
N ALA A 270 16.63 10.03 -21.91
CA ALA A 270 16.15 11.40 -21.87
C ALA A 270 14.71 11.46 -21.34
N PRO A 271 14.35 12.51 -20.56
CA PRO A 271 12.99 12.73 -20.14
C PRO A 271 12.03 12.85 -21.33
N ALA A 272 10.89 12.16 -21.26
CA ALA A 272 9.88 12.16 -22.33
C ALA A 272 8.48 12.52 -21.81
N GLY A 273 8.42 13.12 -20.63
CA GLY A 273 7.17 13.52 -19.95
C GLY A 273 7.23 13.17 -18.46
N ARG A 274 6.13 13.41 -17.76
CA ARG A 274 6.05 13.15 -16.32
C ARG A 274 6.16 11.65 -16.03
N GLY A 275 7.24 11.25 -15.36
CA GLY A 275 7.47 9.86 -14.99
C GLY A 275 7.80 8.92 -16.16
N ARG A 276 8.19 9.46 -17.33
CA ARG A 276 8.60 8.65 -18.49
C ARG A 276 9.94 9.11 -19.02
N PHE A 277 10.77 8.15 -19.38
CA PHE A 277 12.06 8.36 -20.03
C PHE A 277 12.11 7.62 -21.38
N ARG A 278 12.63 8.29 -22.40
CA ARG A 278 12.94 7.66 -23.68
C ARG A 278 14.34 7.09 -23.62
N VAL A 279 14.51 5.91 -24.18
CA VAL A 279 15.81 5.25 -24.31
C VAL A 279 16.20 5.20 -25.78
N ALA A 280 17.45 5.54 -26.09
CA ALA A 280 18.06 5.37 -27.40
C ALA A 280 19.39 4.60 -27.24
N VAL A 281 19.70 3.75 -28.19
CA VAL A 281 20.95 2.98 -28.27
C VAL A 281 21.59 3.27 -29.62
N ALA A 282 22.85 3.74 -29.65
CA ALA A 282 23.54 4.15 -30.84
C ALA A 282 22.65 5.10 -31.71
N GLU A 283 22.06 6.12 -31.07
CA GLU A 283 21.18 7.14 -31.66
C GLU A 283 19.83 6.64 -32.19
N ARG A 284 19.57 5.33 -32.15
CA ARG A 284 18.31 4.73 -32.56
C ARG A 284 17.36 4.62 -31.35
N THR A 285 16.08 5.01 -31.51
CA THR A 285 15.07 4.87 -30.46
C THR A 285 14.91 3.39 -30.06
N ALA A 286 15.23 3.08 -28.80
CA ALA A 286 15.24 1.74 -28.23
C ALA A 286 13.98 1.43 -27.38
N GLY A 287 13.18 2.48 -27.05
CA GLY A 287 11.96 2.31 -26.28
C GLY A 287 11.79 3.37 -25.19
N SER A 288 11.11 2.99 -24.12
CA SER A 288 10.87 3.88 -22.97
C SER A 288 10.89 3.12 -21.64
N ILE A 289 11.09 3.85 -20.54
CA ILE A 289 10.95 3.38 -19.18
C ILE A 289 9.96 4.29 -18.46
N ASP A 290 8.86 3.73 -17.98
CA ASP A 290 7.94 4.42 -17.08
C ASP A 290 8.44 4.28 -15.64
N VAL A 291 8.33 5.37 -14.86
CA VAL A 291 8.85 5.46 -13.47
C VAL A 291 7.70 5.75 -12.53
N TYR A 292 7.50 4.87 -11.58
CA TYR A 292 6.47 4.99 -10.54
C TYR A 292 7.13 5.01 -9.17
N THR A 293 6.90 6.07 -8.39
CA THR A 293 7.47 6.20 -7.04
C THR A 293 6.38 6.09 -5.99
N ASP A 294 6.57 5.14 -5.08
CA ASP A 294 5.81 5.03 -3.84
C ASP A 294 6.62 5.70 -2.72
N VAL A 295 6.16 6.85 -2.28
CA VAL A 295 6.82 7.63 -1.23
C VAL A 295 6.75 6.90 0.12
N GLY A 296 5.66 6.18 0.38
CA GLY A 296 5.44 5.47 1.65
C GLY A 296 6.46 4.36 1.91
N THR A 297 6.91 3.68 0.85
CA THR A 297 7.94 2.63 0.93
C THR A 297 9.32 3.11 0.46
N SER A 298 9.46 4.38 0.04
CA SER A 298 10.65 4.88 -0.65
C SER A 298 11.11 3.94 -1.77
N THR A 299 10.16 3.41 -2.52
CA THR A 299 10.40 2.48 -3.62
C THR A 299 10.07 3.14 -4.96
N THR A 300 10.97 3.04 -5.91
CA THR A 300 10.69 3.41 -7.31
C THR A 300 10.67 2.16 -8.15
N GLU A 301 9.63 1.99 -8.94
CA GLU A 301 9.56 0.93 -9.92
C GLU A 301 9.81 1.48 -11.32
N LEU A 302 10.65 0.76 -12.06
CA LEU A 302 10.97 0.99 -13.46
C LEU A 302 10.24 -0.04 -14.31
N VAL A 303 9.40 0.44 -15.21
CA VAL A 303 8.65 -0.42 -16.13
C VAL A 303 9.18 -0.21 -17.55
N PRO A 304 10.09 -1.09 -18.01
CA PRO A 304 10.69 -0.96 -19.36
C PRO A 304 9.71 -1.40 -20.44
N ARG A 305 9.80 -0.73 -21.57
CA ARG A 305 9.15 -1.08 -22.84
C ARG A 305 10.19 -0.94 -23.95
N PHE A 306 11.00 -1.97 -24.11
CA PHE A 306 12.06 -1.98 -25.11
C PHE A 306 11.59 -2.60 -26.42
N GLU A 307 12.12 -2.07 -27.54
CA GLU A 307 11.94 -2.66 -28.85
C GLU A 307 12.64 -4.05 -28.92
N PRO A 308 12.13 -5.01 -29.70
CA PRO A 308 12.67 -6.37 -29.74
C PRO A 308 14.15 -6.47 -30.16
N TRP A 309 14.67 -5.50 -30.87
CA TRP A 309 16.06 -5.48 -31.33
C TRP A 309 17.05 -5.00 -30.26
N VAL A 310 16.57 -4.46 -29.12
CA VAL A 310 17.43 -3.95 -28.04
C VAL A 310 18.10 -5.13 -27.35
N SER A 311 19.43 -5.08 -27.25
CA SER A 311 20.18 -6.09 -26.53
C SER A 311 19.82 -6.07 -25.03
N ARG A 312 19.85 -7.23 -24.39
CA ARG A 312 19.56 -7.33 -22.93
C ARG A 312 20.58 -6.55 -22.11
N ASP A 313 21.81 -6.43 -22.58
CA ASP A 313 22.85 -5.61 -21.94
C ASP A 313 22.50 -4.12 -22.00
N ALA A 314 22.10 -3.62 -23.18
CA ALA A 314 21.67 -2.22 -23.32
C ALA A 314 20.43 -1.91 -22.46
N GLY A 315 19.46 -2.80 -22.41
CA GLY A 315 18.29 -2.68 -21.55
C GLY A 315 18.67 -2.62 -20.06
N ALA A 316 19.55 -3.51 -19.62
CA ALA A 316 20.03 -3.54 -18.23
C ALA A 316 20.89 -2.32 -17.89
N CYS A 317 21.70 -1.80 -18.82
CA CYS A 317 22.43 -0.56 -18.65
C CYS A 317 21.48 0.63 -18.44
N ALA A 318 20.44 0.76 -19.27
CA ALA A 318 19.45 1.81 -19.13
C ALA A 318 18.75 1.77 -17.78
N LEU A 319 18.33 0.58 -17.35
CA LEU A 319 17.67 0.38 -16.05
C LEU A 319 18.59 0.72 -14.89
N SER A 320 19.84 0.26 -14.91
CA SER A 320 20.82 0.52 -13.87
C SER A 320 21.19 2.00 -13.74
N ALA A 321 21.42 2.68 -14.87
CA ALA A 321 21.72 4.11 -14.89
C ALA A 321 20.55 4.95 -14.34
N LEU A 322 19.32 4.62 -14.75
CA LEU A 322 18.13 5.32 -14.25
C LEU A 322 17.89 5.02 -12.77
N ALA A 323 18.11 3.78 -12.31
CA ALA A 323 18.01 3.41 -10.91
C ALA A 323 18.99 4.21 -10.03
N SER A 324 20.25 4.31 -10.45
CA SER A 324 21.27 5.10 -9.78
C SER A 324 20.92 6.59 -9.75
N HIS A 325 20.40 7.12 -10.86
CA HIS A 325 19.95 8.51 -10.94
C HIS A 325 18.80 8.81 -9.98
N VAL A 326 17.82 7.92 -9.89
CA VAL A 326 16.67 8.07 -8.97
C VAL A 326 17.15 7.99 -7.52
N ALA A 327 18.03 7.07 -7.19
CA ALA A 327 18.58 6.91 -5.85
C ALA A 327 19.42 8.10 -5.38
N ALA A 328 20.12 8.77 -6.30
CA ALA A 328 20.98 9.91 -6.00
C ALA A 328 20.22 11.23 -5.72
N ARG A 329 18.91 11.28 -5.90
CA ARG A 329 18.11 12.49 -5.59
C ARG A 329 18.01 12.70 -4.08
N PRO A 330 17.86 13.95 -3.60
CA PRO A 330 17.71 14.24 -2.17
C PRO A 330 16.49 13.53 -1.53
N ASP A 331 15.43 13.36 -2.32
CA ASP A 331 14.20 12.61 -2.00
C ASP A 331 14.22 11.20 -2.62
N GLY A 332 15.42 10.70 -2.95
CA GLY A 332 15.63 9.49 -3.72
C GLY A 332 15.13 8.23 -3.05
N SER A 333 14.69 7.28 -3.88
CA SER A 333 14.19 6.01 -3.40
C SER A 333 15.31 5.13 -2.87
N ARG A 334 15.07 4.51 -1.70
CA ARG A 334 15.99 3.50 -1.14
C ARG A 334 16.02 2.23 -1.99
N ARG A 335 14.93 1.95 -2.68
CA ARG A 335 14.72 0.75 -3.49
C ARG A 335 14.33 1.15 -4.89
N THR A 336 15.00 0.58 -5.87
CA THR A 336 14.55 0.63 -7.26
C THR A 336 14.26 -0.77 -7.73
N VAL A 337 13.06 -1.02 -8.20
CA VAL A 337 12.59 -2.36 -8.58
C VAL A 337 12.25 -2.44 -10.06
N VAL A 338 12.49 -3.60 -10.64
CA VAL A 338 12.16 -3.95 -12.04
C VAL A 338 11.48 -5.31 -12.02
N ALA A 339 10.30 -5.42 -12.62
CA ALA A 339 9.66 -6.71 -12.83
C ALA A 339 10.03 -7.27 -14.22
N VAL A 340 10.69 -8.43 -14.24
CA VAL A 340 11.18 -9.09 -15.45
C VAL A 340 10.40 -10.37 -15.70
N SER A 341 10.04 -10.66 -16.95
CA SER A 341 9.44 -11.95 -17.33
C SER A 341 10.33 -13.10 -16.88
N GLY A 342 9.76 -14.12 -16.27
CA GLY A 342 10.49 -15.33 -15.87
C GLY A 342 11.18 -16.06 -17.03
N ALA A 343 10.69 -15.86 -18.26
CA ALA A 343 11.29 -16.40 -19.47
C ALA A 343 12.53 -15.61 -19.97
N ASP A 344 12.79 -14.40 -19.43
CA ASP A 344 13.91 -13.56 -19.84
C ASP A 344 15.12 -13.70 -18.91
N GLY A 345 15.68 -14.91 -18.82
CA GLY A 345 16.86 -15.21 -17.99
C GLY A 345 18.07 -14.33 -18.32
N THR A 346 18.26 -13.97 -19.59
CA THR A 346 19.40 -13.14 -20.01
C THR A 346 19.33 -11.71 -19.44
N LEU A 347 18.15 -11.08 -19.40
CA LEU A 347 18.00 -9.76 -18.77
C LEU A 347 18.18 -9.87 -17.25
N ALA A 348 17.66 -10.93 -16.63
CA ALA A 348 17.85 -11.24 -15.23
C ALA A 348 19.33 -11.33 -14.84
N ASP A 349 20.13 -12.09 -15.62
CA ASP A 349 21.57 -12.23 -15.41
C ASP A 349 22.30 -10.87 -15.55
N GLN A 350 21.90 -10.06 -16.51
CA GLN A 350 22.49 -8.72 -16.69
C GLN A 350 22.15 -7.78 -15.55
N LEU A 351 20.95 -7.85 -14.99
CA LEU A 351 20.56 -7.09 -13.80
C LEU A 351 21.35 -7.54 -12.57
N ALA A 352 21.50 -8.87 -12.37
CA ALA A 352 22.29 -9.43 -11.28
C ALA A 352 23.75 -8.92 -11.30
N ARG A 353 24.39 -8.91 -12.48
CA ARG A 353 25.76 -8.39 -12.66
C ARG A 353 25.88 -6.90 -12.31
N ARG A 354 24.78 -6.14 -12.34
CA ARG A 354 24.70 -4.72 -12.00
C ARG A 354 24.21 -4.48 -10.57
N GLY A 355 24.22 -5.51 -9.72
CA GLY A 355 23.90 -5.41 -8.31
C GLY A 355 22.41 -5.47 -7.97
N PHE A 356 21.54 -5.76 -8.92
CA PHE A 356 20.16 -6.06 -8.59
C PHE A 356 20.06 -7.43 -7.93
N VAL A 357 19.23 -7.53 -6.93
CA VAL A 357 18.97 -8.76 -6.18
C VAL A 357 17.58 -9.29 -6.57
N ASP A 358 17.49 -10.58 -6.84
CA ASP A 358 16.21 -11.25 -7.06
C ASP A 358 15.42 -11.33 -5.76
N GLU A 359 14.23 -10.74 -5.74
CA GLU A 359 13.27 -10.79 -4.63
C GLU A 359 12.07 -11.69 -4.94
N GLY A 360 12.21 -12.58 -5.94
CA GLY A 360 11.24 -13.59 -6.26
C GLY A 360 10.05 -13.10 -7.06
N GLU A 361 8.93 -13.78 -6.90
CA GLU A 361 7.74 -13.56 -7.71
C GLU A 361 7.16 -12.16 -7.52
N ALA A 362 6.87 -11.50 -8.62
CA ALA A 362 6.16 -10.23 -8.65
C ALA A 362 4.65 -10.47 -8.80
N PRO A 363 3.80 -9.62 -8.19
CA PRO A 363 2.36 -9.67 -8.46
C PRO A 363 2.07 -9.53 -9.96
N ALA A 364 1.12 -10.31 -10.47
CA ALA A 364 0.71 -10.23 -11.86
C ALA A 364 0.18 -8.82 -12.20
N THR A 365 0.58 -8.29 -13.36
CA THR A 365 0.09 -6.99 -13.84
C THR A 365 -1.16 -7.16 -14.70
N LEU A 366 -2.02 -6.13 -14.71
CA LEU A 366 -3.21 -6.11 -15.56
C LEU A 366 -2.77 -6.13 -17.03
N GLY A 367 -3.27 -7.09 -17.80
CA GLY A 367 -2.97 -7.24 -19.22
C GLY A 367 -1.80 -8.15 -19.58
N ASP A 368 -1.10 -8.72 -18.61
CA ASP A 368 0.03 -9.62 -18.87
C ASP A 368 -0.36 -11.05 -19.26
N GLY A 369 -1.65 -11.37 -19.31
CA GLY A 369 -2.13 -12.72 -19.63
C GLY A 369 -1.66 -13.80 -18.63
N GLY A 370 -1.30 -13.41 -17.40
CA GLY A 370 -0.82 -14.33 -16.37
C GLY A 370 0.66 -14.73 -16.50
N THR A 371 1.45 -14.01 -17.29
CA THR A 371 2.89 -14.29 -17.40
C THR A 371 3.59 -14.07 -16.06
N ALA A 372 4.20 -15.11 -15.53
CA ALA A 372 4.98 -15.03 -14.29
C ALA A 372 6.16 -14.06 -14.47
N ARG A 373 6.30 -13.15 -13.51
CA ARG A 373 7.41 -12.19 -13.46
C ARG A 373 8.19 -12.34 -12.16
N ARG A 374 9.47 -12.02 -12.21
CA ARG A 374 10.33 -11.91 -11.02
C ARG A 374 10.69 -10.47 -10.76
N MET A 375 10.74 -10.09 -9.51
CA MET A 375 11.10 -8.76 -9.08
C MET A 375 12.59 -8.68 -8.78
N TRP A 376 13.28 -7.75 -9.42
CA TRP A 376 14.68 -7.45 -9.21
C TRP A 376 14.82 -6.09 -8.57
N THR A 377 15.60 -6.01 -7.51
CA THR A 377 15.71 -4.80 -6.68
C THR A 377 17.15 -4.34 -6.58
N LEU A 378 17.38 -3.06 -6.88
CA LEU A 378 18.62 -2.35 -6.55
C LEU A 378 18.38 -1.54 -5.27
N LEU A 379 19.21 -1.73 -4.25
CA LEU A 379 19.17 -0.99 -3.01
C LEU A 379 20.17 0.17 -3.04
N ALA A 380 19.72 1.37 -2.64
CA ALA A 380 20.59 2.53 -2.49
C ALA A 380 21.35 2.43 -1.16
N GLY A 381 22.68 2.33 -1.24
CA GLY A 381 23.55 2.25 -0.07
C GLY A 381 23.75 0.82 0.47
N PRO A 382 24.62 0.66 1.49
CA PRO A 382 24.87 -0.62 2.12
C PRO A 382 23.59 -1.10 2.84
N LEU A 383 23.31 -2.42 2.73
CA LEU A 383 22.28 -3.05 3.55
C LEU A 383 22.59 -2.83 5.02
N PRO A 384 21.62 -2.50 5.88
CA PRO A 384 21.81 -2.55 7.31
C PRO A 384 22.23 -3.99 7.70
N LYS A 385 23.27 -4.07 8.55
CA LYS A 385 23.79 -5.35 9.05
C LYS A 385 22.81 -5.99 10.02
#